data_0161f631141f01c590baebe085ab2e5d
#
_entry.id   0161f631141f01c590baebe085ab2e5d
#
_cell.length_a   1.000
_cell.length_b   1.000
_cell.length_c   1.000
_cell.angle_alpha   90.00
_cell.angle_beta   90.00
_cell.angle_gamma   90.00
#
_symmetry.space_group_name_H-M   'P 1'
#
loop_
_entity.id
_entity.type
_entity.pdbx_description
1 polymer ?
#
loop_
_entity_poly.entity_id
_entity_poly.type
_entity_poly.pdbx_seq_one_letter_code
_entity_poly.pdbx_strand_id
1 'polypeptide(L)'
;MNVEQARFNMIEQQIRPWDVLDPAVLSLLSSVHREDFVPEAHRAKALMDLEIPLDGGRALLAPRVEARLVQDLDLNPNETALLIGAGTGYMAALMSHLAQRVVAIDSDAQLVAAARTNLSKAGIRNVEVAPADGTH
;
A
#
# COMPACT_ATOMS: atom_id res chain seq x y z
N MET A 1 -3.05 -1.49 23.69
CA MET A 1 -4.00 -1.65 22.57
C MET A 1 -3.44 -2.69 21.61
N ASN A 2 -4.25 -3.63 21.19
CA ASN A 2 -3.78 -4.63 20.23
C ASN A 2 -3.86 -4.07 18.79
N VAL A 3 -3.14 -4.74 17.89
CA VAL A 3 -3.03 -4.29 16.50
C VAL A 3 -4.38 -4.31 15.78
N GLU A 4 -5.22 -5.31 16.03
CA GLU A 4 -6.52 -5.41 15.35
C GLU A 4 -7.47 -4.31 15.80
N GLN A 5 -7.42 -3.89 17.06
CA GLN A 5 -8.20 -2.75 17.52
C GLN A 5 -7.70 -1.45 16.87
N ALA A 6 -6.38 -1.29 16.75
CA ALA A 6 -5.81 -0.12 16.09
C ALA A 6 -6.20 -0.08 14.61
N ARG A 7 -6.22 -1.24 13.94
CA ARG A 7 -6.65 -1.34 12.53
C ARG A 7 -8.11 -0.98 12.37
N PHE A 8 -8.97 -1.50 13.23
CA PHE A 8 -10.39 -1.15 13.21
C PHE A 8 -10.59 0.35 13.39
N ASN A 9 -9.88 0.94 14.36
CA ASN A 9 -9.97 2.38 14.61
C ASN A 9 -9.48 3.20 13.42
N MET A 10 -8.40 2.76 12.75
CA MET A 10 -7.90 3.42 11.55
C MET A 10 -8.99 3.46 10.47
N ILE A 11 -9.66 2.34 10.22
CA ILE A 11 -10.70 2.25 9.19
C ILE A 11 -11.88 3.15 9.56
N GLU A 12 -12.36 3.06 10.79
CA GLU A 12 -13.58 3.77 11.21
C GLU A 12 -13.36 5.26 11.41
N GLN A 13 -12.19 5.67 11.89
CA GLN A 13 -11.96 7.05 12.32
C GLN A 13 -11.13 7.88 11.34
N GLN A 14 -10.33 7.24 10.48
CA GLN A 14 -9.47 7.94 9.52
C GLN A 14 -9.97 7.77 8.08
N ILE A 15 -10.33 6.57 7.71
CA ILE A 15 -10.56 6.17 6.31
C ILE A 15 -12.00 6.41 5.90
N ARG A 16 -12.99 5.90 6.65
CA ARG A 16 -14.39 6.09 6.31
C ARG A 16 -14.81 7.56 6.28
N PRO A 17 -14.33 8.43 7.19
CA PRO A 17 -14.65 9.87 7.09
C PRO A 17 -14.14 10.55 5.82
N TRP A 18 -13.21 9.93 5.09
CA TRP A 18 -12.70 10.41 3.81
C TRP A 18 -13.48 9.82 2.62
N ASP A 19 -14.71 9.37 2.87
CA ASP A 19 -15.61 8.81 1.86
C ASP A 19 -15.05 7.55 1.18
N VAL A 20 -14.25 6.78 1.90
CA VAL A 20 -13.84 5.46 1.44
C VAL A 20 -14.87 4.47 1.97
N LEU A 21 -15.84 4.13 1.13
CA LEU A 21 -17.00 3.35 1.53
C LEU A 21 -17.16 2.06 0.70
N ASP A 22 -16.33 1.84 -0.30
CA ASP A 22 -16.36 0.63 -1.12
C ASP A 22 -16.08 -0.60 -0.26
N PRO A 23 -17.01 -1.56 -0.16
CA PRO A 23 -16.82 -2.74 0.70
C PRO A 23 -15.58 -3.56 0.34
N ALA A 24 -15.23 -3.65 -0.94
CA ALA A 24 -14.04 -4.39 -1.36
C ALA A 24 -12.77 -3.72 -0.85
N VAL A 25 -12.69 -2.39 -0.94
CA VAL A 25 -11.55 -1.63 -0.45
C VAL A 25 -11.46 -1.73 1.07
N LEU A 26 -12.56 -1.56 1.78
CA LEU A 26 -12.58 -1.67 3.24
C LEU A 26 -12.15 -3.07 3.71
N SER A 27 -12.59 -4.10 3.00
CA SER A 27 -12.18 -5.48 3.31
C SER A 27 -10.67 -5.68 3.14
N LEU A 28 -10.09 -5.10 2.08
CA LEU A 28 -8.64 -5.17 1.85
C LEU A 28 -7.85 -4.48 2.97
N LEU A 29 -8.32 -3.33 3.43
CA LEU A 29 -7.67 -2.61 4.52
C LEU A 29 -7.68 -3.41 5.82
N SER A 30 -8.65 -4.28 5.99
CA SER A 30 -8.71 -5.19 7.15
C SER A 30 -7.77 -6.38 6.99
N SER A 31 -7.60 -6.90 5.78
CA SER A 31 -6.87 -8.14 5.54
C SER A 31 -5.41 -7.95 5.13
N VAL A 32 -5.08 -6.85 4.45
CA VAL A 32 -3.70 -6.53 4.10
C VAL A 32 -3.10 -5.71 5.24
N HIS A 33 -2.13 -6.29 5.92
CA HIS A 33 -1.58 -5.72 7.15
C HIS A 33 -0.55 -4.65 6.84
N ARG A 34 -0.96 -3.39 6.93
CA ARG A 34 -0.10 -2.23 6.62
C ARG A 34 1.22 -2.25 7.39
N GLU A 35 1.21 -2.70 8.64
CA GLU A 35 2.41 -2.74 9.48
C GLU A 35 3.50 -3.64 8.90
N ASP A 36 3.13 -4.64 8.08
CA ASP A 36 4.10 -5.53 7.44
C ASP A 36 4.86 -4.85 6.30
N PHE A 37 4.41 -3.67 5.86
CA PHE A 37 5.00 -2.91 4.76
C PHE A 37 5.71 -1.65 5.24
N VAL A 38 5.70 -1.38 6.54
CA VAL A 38 6.33 -0.20 7.14
C VAL A 38 7.71 -0.59 7.65
N PRO A 39 8.75 0.25 7.42
CA PRO A 39 10.07 -0.01 8.00
C PRO A 39 9.98 -0.22 9.50
N GLU A 40 10.79 -1.13 10.02
CA GLU A 40 10.72 -1.52 11.43
C GLU A 40 10.83 -0.32 12.38
N ALA A 41 11.68 0.65 12.04
CA ALA A 41 11.86 1.85 12.87
C ALA A 41 10.58 2.67 13.03
N HIS A 42 9.62 2.52 12.10
CA HIS A 42 8.37 3.29 12.11
C HIS A 42 7.13 2.41 12.29
N ARG A 43 7.31 1.14 12.59
CA ARG A 43 6.20 0.18 12.61
C ARG A 43 5.11 0.54 13.61
N ALA A 44 5.48 1.16 14.73
CA ALA A 44 4.52 1.61 15.73
C ALA A 44 3.57 2.69 15.20
N LYS A 45 3.92 3.36 14.10
CA LYS A 45 3.13 4.43 13.49
C LYS A 45 2.32 3.95 12.29
N ALA A 46 2.38 2.66 11.96
CA ALA A 46 1.81 2.12 10.71
C ALA A 46 0.31 2.39 10.55
N LEU A 47 -0.43 2.47 11.64
CA LEU A 47 -1.88 2.64 11.61
C LEU A 47 -2.33 4.02 12.07
N MET A 48 -1.41 4.97 12.16
CA MET A 48 -1.69 6.36 12.51
C MET A 48 -1.99 7.20 11.28
N ASP A 49 -2.74 8.27 11.47
CA ASP A 49 -3.08 9.23 10.40
C ASP A 49 -1.91 10.19 10.15
N LEU A 50 -0.86 9.68 9.53
CA LEU A 50 0.33 10.46 9.20
C LEU A 50 1.09 9.81 8.06
N GLU A 51 1.97 10.61 7.41
CA GLU A 51 2.93 10.10 6.45
C GLU A 51 4.12 9.47 7.19
N ILE A 52 4.70 8.44 6.60
CA ILE A 52 5.86 7.76 7.19
C ILE A 52 7.06 7.99 6.28
N PRO A 53 8.14 8.60 6.78
CA PRO A 53 9.32 8.86 5.94
C PRO A 53 10.00 7.57 5.51
N LEU A 54 10.46 7.55 4.28
CA LEU A 54 11.22 6.46 3.68
C LEU A 54 12.58 7.00 3.24
N ASP A 55 13.46 6.09 2.82
CA ASP A 55 14.76 6.46 2.25
C ASP A 55 14.59 7.29 0.99
N GLY A 56 15.60 8.09 0.66
CA GLY A 56 15.63 8.88 -0.57
C GLY A 56 14.68 10.07 -0.59
N GLY A 57 14.27 10.56 0.57
CA GLY A 57 13.35 11.70 0.65
C GLY A 57 11.90 11.35 0.31
N ARG A 58 11.59 10.07 0.21
CA ARG A 58 10.25 9.57 -0.08
C ARG A 58 9.45 9.40 1.19
N ALA A 59 8.16 9.19 1.06
CA ALA A 59 7.30 8.90 2.21
C ALA A 59 6.15 7.99 1.80
N LEU A 60 5.70 7.16 2.76
CA LEU A 60 4.39 6.51 2.63
C LEU A 60 3.33 7.55 2.92
N LEU A 61 2.32 7.62 2.08
CA LEU A 61 1.19 8.51 2.30
C LEU A 61 0.38 8.06 3.53
N ALA A 62 -0.38 8.98 4.11
CA ALA A 62 -1.28 8.61 5.20
C ALA A 62 -2.28 7.55 4.74
N PRO A 63 -2.73 6.65 5.63
CA PRO A 63 -3.62 5.55 5.24
C PRO A 63 -4.88 6.00 4.50
N ARG A 64 -5.51 7.10 4.93
CA ARG A 64 -6.72 7.62 4.28
C ARG A 64 -6.47 8.04 2.84
N VAL A 65 -5.28 8.57 2.55
CA VAL A 65 -4.93 9.01 1.20
C VAL A 65 -4.75 7.80 0.29
N GLU A 66 -4.01 6.80 0.74
CA GLU A 66 -3.78 5.58 -0.03
C GLU A 66 -5.10 4.84 -0.30
N ALA A 67 -5.94 4.72 0.72
CA ALA A 67 -7.24 4.06 0.58
C ALA A 67 -8.14 4.78 -0.41
N ARG A 68 -8.18 6.11 -0.38
CA ARG A 68 -8.97 6.91 -1.31
C ARG A 68 -8.46 6.77 -2.74
N LEU A 69 -7.13 6.76 -2.93
CA LEU A 69 -6.55 6.55 -4.25
C LEU A 69 -6.93 5.19 -4.82
N VAL A 70 -6.85 4.14 -4.03
CA VAL A 70 -7.23 2.79 -4.47
C VAL A 70 -8.71 2.74 -4.87
N GLN A 71 -9.57 3.34 -4.07
CA GLN A 71 -10.99 3.39 -4.38
C GLN A 71 -11.26 4.16 -5.68
N ASP A 72 -10.62 5.32 -5.84
CA ASP A 72 -10.83 6.18 -7.00
C ASP A 72 -10.30 5.55 -8.30
N LEU A 73 -9.30 4.68 -8.22
CA LEU A 73 -8.79 3.96 -9.37
C LEU A 73 -9.82 3.00 -9.96
N ASP A 74 -10.71 2.48 -9.14
CA ASP A 74 -11.79 1.57 -9.57
C ASP A 74 -11.26 0.46 -10.48
N LEU A 75 -10.24 -0.27 -10.02
CA LEU A 75 -9.54 -1.27 -10.80
C LEU A 75 -10.46 -2.45 -11.13
N ASN A 76 -10.31 -2.97 -12.35
CA ASN A 76 -11.05 -4.11 -12.86
C ASN A 76 -10.20 -5.38 -12.73
N PRO A 77 -10.77 -6.53 -12.33
CA PRO A 77 -10.00 -7.78 -12.18
C PRO A 77 -9.30 -8.26 -13.45
N ASN A 78 -9.65 -7.74 -14.61
CA ASN A 78 -9.04 -8.12 -15.89
C ASN A 78 -7.95 -7.13 -16.34
N GLU A 79 -7.68 -6.08 -15.56
CA GLU A 79 -6.73 -5.04 -15.94
C GLU A 79 -5.34 -5.32 -15.40
N THR A 80 -4.33 -4.84 -16.14
CA THR A 80 -2.96 -4.71 -15.63
C THR A 80 -2.77 -3.25 -15.24
N ALA A 81 -2.37 -3.01 -14.00
CA ALA A 81 -2.16 -1.66 -13.48
C ALA A 81 -0.67 -1.34 -13.39
N LEU A 82 -0.32 -0.09 -13.67
CA LEU A 82 1.05 0.42 -13.51
C LEU A 82 1.09 1.36 -12.32
N LEU A 83 1.99 1.11 -11.38
CA LEU A 83 2.22 1.97 -10.23
C LEU A 83 3.62 2.58 -10.33
N ILE A 84 3.68 3.89 -10.38
CA ILE A 84 4.94 4.63 -10.38
C ILE A 84 5.21 5.09 -8.95
N GLY A 85 6.35 4.69 -8.39
CA GLY A 85 6.67 4.91 -6.99
C GLY A 85 6.20 3.76 -6.11
N ALA A 86 6.85 2.60 -6.25
CA ALA A 86 6.46 1.38 -5.53
C ALA A 86 6.57 1.51 -4.01
N GLY A 87 7.47 2.37 -3.51
CA GLY A 87 7.72 2.50 -2.08
C GLY A 87 8.09 1.16 -1.45
N THR A 88 7.43 0.83 -0.36
CA THR A 88 7.64 -0.44 0.35
C THR A 88 6.67 -1.54 -0.08
N GLY A 89 5.83 -1.28 -1.07
CA GLY A 89 4.95 -2.28 -1.66
C GLY A 89 3.51 -2.31 -1.15
N TYR A 90 3.14 -1.47 -0.20
CA TYR A 90 1.80 -1.53 0.38
C TYR A 90 0.71 -1.19 -0.64
N MET A 91 0.89 -0.10 -1.39
CA MET A 91 -0.08 0.31 -2.40
C MET A 91 -0.23 -0.77 -3.48
N ALA A 92 0.90 -1.34 -3.94
CA ALA A 92 0.89 -2.45 -4.89
C ALA A 92 0.16 -3.67 -4.31
N ALA A 93 0.33 -3.94 -3.02
CA ALA A 93 -0.35 -5.03 -2.35
C ALA A 93 -1.87 -4.84 -2.38
N LEU A 94 -2.35 -3.64 -2.10
CA LEU A 94 -3.78 -3.35 -2.18
C LEU A 94 -4.30 -3.53 -3.60
N MET A 95 -3.58 -2.97 -4.58
CA MET A 95 -3.97 -3.05 -5.99
C MET A 95 -3.97 -4.48 -6.52
N SER A 96 -3.08 -5.33 -6.01
CA SER A 96 -2.93 -6.72 -6.47
C SER A 96 -4.20 -7.56 -6.26
N HIS A 97 -5.01 -7.20 -5.29
CA HIS A 97 -6.26 -7.89 -5.00
C HIS A 97 -7.42 -7.42 -5.88
N LEU A 98 -7.25 -6.30 -6.58
CA LEU A 98 -8.30 -5.67 -7.37
C LEU A 98 -8.04 -5.77 -8.87
N ALA A 99 -6.78 -5.93 -9.27
CA ALA A 99 -6.36 -6.03 -10.67
C ALA A 99 -5.85 -7.43 -10.98
N GLN A 100 -5.78 -7.77 -12.26
CA GLN A 100 -5.20 -9.05 -12.68
C GLN A 100 -3.70 -9.10 -12.38
N ARG A 101 -3.00 -7.99 -12.63
CA ARG A 101 -1.57 -7.87 -12.45
C ARG A 101 -1.20 -6.42 -12.16
N VAL A 102 -0.18 -6.24 -11.35
CA VAL A 102 0.37 -4.90 -11.06
C VAL A 102 1.85 -4.90 -11.43
N VAL A 103 2.27 -3.88 -12.17
CA VAL A 103 3.66 -3.59 -12.44
C VAL A 103 4.00 -2.33 -11.66
N ALA A 104 4.89 -2.44 -10.69
CA ALA A 104 5.29 -1.33 -9.84
C ALA A 104 6.75 -1.00 -10.11
N ILE A 105 7.06 0.27 -10.31
CA ILE A 105 8.43 0.72 -10.56
C ILE A 105 8.84 1.77 -9.55
N ASP A 106 10.14 1.81 -9.27
CA ASP A 106 10.70 2.81 -8.38
C ASP A 106 12.14 3.10 -8.81
N SER A 107 12.56 4.34 -8.66
CA SER A 107 13.92 4.76 -8.95
C SER A 107 14.91 4.42 -7.84
N ASP A 108 14.41 4.14 -6.64
CA ASP A 108 15.26 3.82 -5.48
C ASP A 108 15.41 2.30 -5.36
N ALA A 109 16.65 1.81 -5.54
CA ALA A 109 16.93 0.38 -5.52
C ALA A 109 16.65 -0.26 -4.15
N GLN A 110 16.80 0.48 -3.07
CA GLN A 110 16.54 -0.05 -1.74
C GLN A 110 15.04 -0.23 -1.51
N LEU A 111 14.22 0.70 -2.03
CA LEU A 111 12.77 0.57 -1.96
C LEU A 111 12.29 -0.59 -2.83
N VAL A 112 12.88 -0.77 -4.02
CA VAL A 112 12.55 -1.94 -4.87
C VAL A 112 12.80 -3.24 -4.12
N ALA A 113 13.95 -3.37 -3.46
CA ALA A 113 14.28 -4.56 -2.68
C ALA A 113 13.31 -4.76 -1.52
N ALA A 114 12.98 -3.70 -0.80
CA ALA A 114 12.05 -3.75 0.32
C ALA A 114 10.65 -4.16 -0.15
N ALA A 115 10.17 -3.58 -1.25
CA ALA A 115 8.86 -3.92 -1.80
C ALA A 115 8.79 -5.38 -2.21
N ARG A 116 9.81 -5.88 -2.91
CA ARG A 116 9.88 -7.29 -3.31
C ARG A 116 9.83 -8.22 -2.10
N THR A 117 10.59 -7.91 -1.06
CA THR A 117 10.63 -8.71 0.17
C THR A 117 9.26 -8.71 0.85
N ASN A 118 8.65 -7.52 1.00
CA ASN A 118 7.38 -7.40 1.70
C ASN A 118 6.25 -8.11 0.95
N LEU A 119 6.21 -7.97 -0.38
CA LEU A 119 5.20 -8.64 -1.20
C LEU A 119 5.36 -10.17 -1.16
N SER A 120 6.60 -10.64 -1.19
CA SER A 120 6.89 -12.07 -1.10
C SER A 120 6.43 -12.64 0.24
N LYS A 121 6.73 -11.97 1.33
CA LYS A 121 6.30 -12.40 2.67
C LYS A 121 4.77 -12.42 2.80
N ALA A 122 4.10 -11.51 2.11
CA ALA A 122 2.64 -11.46 2.11
C ALA A 122 1.99 -12.50 1.18
N GLY A 123 2.80 -13.26 0.43
CA GLY A 123 2.29 -14.28 -0.49
C GLY A 123 1.70 -13.73 -1.78
N ILE A 124 2.00 -12.49 -2.11
CA ILE A 124 1.47 -11.82 -3.30
C ILE A 124 2.36 -12.14 -4.50
N ARG A 125 1.76 -12.68 -5.57
CA ARG A 125 2.52 -13.19 -6.72
C ARG A 125 2.23 -12.48 -8.03
N ASN A 126 1.20 -11.63 -8.08
CA ASN A 126 0.80 -10.95 -9.31
C ASN A 126 1.31 -9.50 -9.37
N VAL A 127 2.34 -9.19 -8.60
CA VAL A 127 3.02 -7.89 -8.65
C VAL A 127 4.45 -8.08 -9.10
N GLU A 128 4.84 -7.33 -10.12
CA GLU A 128 6.23 -7.24 -10.56
C GLU A 128 6.78 -5.89 -10.11
N VAL A 129 7.88 -5.89 -9.37
CA VAL A 129 8.54 -4.66 -8.94
C VAL A 129 9.87 -4.54 -9.69
N ALA A 130 10.10 -3.41 -10.33
CA ALA A 130 11.31 -3.18 -11.12
C ALA A 130 11.93 -1.83 -10.82
N PRO A 131 13.28 -1.73 -10.89
CA PRO A 131 13.96 -0.44 -10.77
C PRO A 131 13.83 0.31 -12.09
N ALA A 132 13.12 1.44 -12.07
CA ALA A 132 13.00 2.31 -13.23
C ALA A 132 12.47 3.65 -12.75
N ASP A 133 12.81 4.74 -13.46
CA ASP A 133 12.14 5.98 -13.17
C ASP A 133 10.92 6.14 -14.08
N GLY A 134 9.97 6.95 -13.66
CA GLY A 134 8.72 7.12 -14.38
C GLY A 134 8.81 7.98 -15.64
N THR A 135 10.02 8.37 -16.05
CA THR A 135 10.22 9.25 -17.21
C THR A 135 10.55 8.49 -18.49
N HIS A 136 10.69 7.20 -18.41
CA HIS A 136 11.04 6.34 -19.56
C HIS A 136 9.85 5.65 -20.18
#